data_debaf1602b13f6719877073411b6ddef
#
_entry.id   debaf1602b13f6719877073411b6ddef
#
_cell.length_a   1.000
_cell.length_b   1.000
_cell.length_c   1.000
_cell.angle_alpha   90.00
_cell.angle_beta   90.00
_cell.angle_gamma   90.00
#
_symmetry.space_group_name_H-M   'P 1'
#
loop_
_entity.id
_entity.type
_entity.pdbx_description
1 polymer ?
#
loop_
_entity_poly.entity_id
_entity_poly.type
_entity_poly.pdbx_seq_one_letter_code
_entity_poly.pdbx_strand_id
1 'polypeptide(L)'
;CKNLKLLSVAFTGVDHIDVDFCKEKGICVCNAAGYSTNAVAELAFGLAISVLRNIPACDAVCRKEGTKAGLVGGELFGKTFGVVGTGAIGSKVAKIAQAFGCKVVAYSRTVKPEMQGAGIEYLSLEEVLKVSDIVSLHVPLNDKTKGLIGEKEIALMKKNAILLNTARGPVVDSEALAKA
;
A
#
# COMPACT_ATOMS: atom_id res chain seq x y z
N CYS A 1 5.04 -4.41 -34.75
CA CYS A 1 4.12 -5.33 -35.46
C CYS A 1 3.06 -4.53 -36.21
N LYS A 2 3.05 -4.59 -37.56
CA LYS A 2 2.09 -3.83 -38.38
C LYS A 2 0.62 -4.28 -38.19
N ASN A 3 0.39 -5.50 -37.71
CA ASN A 3 -0.92 -6.13 -37.60
C ASN A 3 -1.32 -6.44 -36.15
N LEU A 4 -0.69 -5.78 -35.16
CA LEU A 4 -1.03 -5.97 -33.77
C LEU A 4 -2.46 -5.45 -33.49
N LYS A 5 -3.32 -6.27 -32.90
CA LYS A 5 -4.70 -5.95 -32.56
C LYS A 5 -4.96 -5.98 -31.06
N LEU A 6 -4.17 -6.76 -30.31
CA LEU A 6 -4.37 -6.98 -28.89
C LEU A 6 -3.03 -7.08 -28.16
N LEU A 7 -2.94 -6.42 -27.03
CA LEU A 7 -1.92 -6.64 -25.98
C LEU A 7 -2.62 -7.21 -24.74
N SER A 8 -2.25 -8.42 -24.36
CA SER A 8 -2.73 -9.05 -23.12
C SER A 8 -1.63 -8.99 -22.07
N VAL A 9 -1.86 -8.21 -21.03
CA VAL A 9 -0.92 -7.99 -19.92
C VAL A 9 -1.28 -8.92 -18.78
N ALA A 10 -0.36 -9.81 -18.41
CA ALA A 10 -0.57 -10.79 -17.33
C ALA A 10 -0.45 -10.20 -15.91
N PHE A 11 -0.58 -8.88 -15.77
CA PHE A 11 -0.55 -8.12 -14.52
C PHE A 11 -1.76 -7.19 -14.41
N THR A 12 -2.00 -6.65 -13.21
CA THR A 12 -3.02 -5.61 -13.01
C THR A 12 -2.57 -4.27 -13.59
N GLY A 13 -1.33 -3.85 -13.35
CA GLY A 13 -0.82 -2.56 -13.79
C GLY A 13 -0.41 -2.56 -15.25
N VAL A 14 -0.76 -1.49 -15.97
CA VAL A 14 -0.41 -1.27 -17.39
C VAL A 14 0.45 -0.02 -17.58
N ASP A 15 1.06 0.48 -16.52
CA ASP A 15 1.87 1.70 -16.47
C ASP A 15 3.15 1.64 -17.35
N HIS A 16 3.54 0.47 -17.80
CA HIS A 16 4.65 0.23 -18.75
C HIS A 16 4.19 0.16 -20.23
N ILE A 17 2.89 0.32 -20.48
CA ILE A 17 2.31 0.30 -21.83
C ILE A 17 1.91 1.73 -22.21
N ASP A 18 2.28 2.16 -23.41
CA ASP A 18 1.75 3.38 -24.00
C ASP A 18 0.30 3.14 -24.44
N VAL A 19 -0.63 3.34 -23.49
CA VAL A 19 -2.06 3.08 -23.70
C VAL A 19 -2.65 4.07 -24.70
N ASP A 20 -2.17 5.31 -24.72
CA ASP A 20 -2.66 6.35 -25.64
C ASP A 20 -2.26 6.01 -27.07
N PHE A 21 -1.02 5.62 -27.32
CA PHE A 21 -0.58 5.10 -28.61
C PHE A 21 -1.39 3.87 -29.04
N CYS A 22 -1.62 2.92 -28.14
CA CYS A 22 -2.44 1.74 -28.43
C CYS A 22 -3.84 2.14 -28.88
N LYS A 23 -4.47 3.09 -28.19
CA LYS A 23 -5.81 3.60 -28.52
C LYS A 23 -5.83 4.28 -29.89
N GLU A 24 -4.84 5.13 -30.20
CA GLU A 24 -4.73 5.78 -31.52
C GLU A 24 -4.58 4.77 -32.66
N LYS A 25 -3.87 3.66 -32.42
CA LYS A 25 -3.66 2.58 -33.41
C LYS A 25 -4.74 1.51 -33.42
N GLY A 26 -5.79 1.65 -32.62
CA GLY A 26 -6.87 0.67 -32.52
C GLY A 26 -6.40 -0.68 -31.95
N ILE A 27 -5.35 -0.66 -31.09
CA ILE A 27 -4.85 -1.84 -30.40
C ILE A 27 -5.59 -1.95 -29.07
N CYS A 28 -6.28 -3.06 -28.85
CA CYS A 28 -6.93 -3.35 -27.57
C CYS A 28 -5.89 -3.72 -26.53
N VAL A 29 -5.95 -3.12 -25.32
CA VAL A 29 -5.11 -3.48 -24.18
C VAL A 29 -5.99 -4.11 -23.11
N CYS A 30 -5.70 -5.37 -22.76
CA CYS A 30 -6.35 -6.11 -21.68
C CYS A 30 -5.35 -6.38 -20.56
N ASN A 31 -5.84 -6.45 -19.32
CA ASN A 31 -5.04 -6.79 -18.16
C ASN A 31 -5.70 -7.91 -17.34
N ALA A 32 -4.95 -8.46 -16.38
CA ALA A 32 -5.43 -9.47 -15.44
C ALA A 32 -5.90 -8.83 -14.12
N ALA A 33 -6.79 -7.83 -14.18
CA ALA A 33 -7.27 -7.15 -12.98
C ALA A 33 -7.94 -8.13 -12.01
N GLY A 34 -7.58 -8.03 -10.71
CA GLY A 34 -8.18 -8.84 -9.65
C GLY A 34 -7.43 -10.14 -9.30
N TYR A 35 -6.52 -10.63 -10.17
CA TYR A 35 -5.81 -11.90 -9.94
C TYR A 35 -5.01 -11.93 -8.61
N SER A 36 -4.47 -10.80 -8.18
CA SER A 36 -3.58 -10.71 -7.03
C SER A 36 -4.18 -9.97 -5.82
N THR A 37 -5.48 -9.68 -5.83
CA THR A 37 -6.10 -8.86 -4.78
C THR A 37 -5.86 -9.44 -3.38
N ASN A 38 -6.02 -10.75 -3.20
CA ASN A 38 -5.76 -11.40 -1.92
C ASN A 38 -4.26 -11.43 -1.60
N ALA A 39 -3.44 -11.88 -2.54
CA ALA A 39 -1.99 -12.03 -2.35
C ALA A 39 -1.32 -10.71 -1.94
N VAL A 40 -1.68 -9.58 -2.59
CA VAL A 40 -1.13 -8.26 -2.23
C VAL A 40 -1.65 -7.79 -0.87
N ALA A 41 -2.92 -8.04 -0.54
CA ALA A 41 -3.45 -7.71 0.77
C ALA A 41 -2.73 -8.51 1.88
N GLU A 42 -2.54 -9.80 1.69
CA GLU A 42 -1.80 -10.69 2.61
C GLU A 42 -0.34 -10.23 2.77
N LEU A 43 0.33 -9.89 1.66
CA LEU A 43 1.70 -9.37 1.69
C LEU A 43 1.81 -8.08 2.52
N ALA A 44 0.85 -7.16 2.41
CA ALA A 44 0.86 -5.94 3.22
C ALA A 44 0.85 -6.25 4.72
N PHE A 45 0.08 -7.24 5.17
CA PHE A 45 0.10 -7.69 6.57
C PHE A 45 1.34 -8.49 6.91
N GLY A 46 1.84 -9.32 6.01
CA GLY A 46 3.13 -10.01 6.18
C GLY A 46 4.26 -9.03 6.45
N LEU A 47 4.34 -7.93 5.67
CA LEU A 47 5.32 -6.87 5.85
C LEU A 47 5.09 -6.09 7.17
N ALA A 48 3.84 -5.69 7.48
CA ALA A 48 3.53 -4.99 8.72
C ALA A 48 3.93 -5.81 9.95
N ILE A 49 3.56 -7.07 10.00
CA ILE A 49 3.89 -7.98 11.09
C ILE A 49 5.41 -8.24 11.15
N SER A 50 6.06 -8.39 10.01
CA SER A 50 7.51 -8.60 9.94
C SER A 50 8.28 -7.45 10.57
N VAL A 51 7.89 -6.20 10.28
CA VAL A 51 8.47 -5.00 10.89
C VAL A 51 8.11 -4.91 12.38
N LEU A 52 6.83 -5.03 12.73
CA LEU A 52 6.35 -4.91 14.11
C LEU A 52 6.97 -5.95 15.05
N ARG A 53 7.23 -7.15 14.56
CA ARG A 53 7.75 -8.27 15.35
C ARG A 53 9.24 -8.49 15.19
N ASN A 54 9.95 -7.61 14.47
CA ASN A 54 11.39 -7.73 14.19
C ASN A 54 11.77 -9.10 13.57
N ILE A 55 10.91 -9.70 12.73
CA ILE A 55 11.09 -11.07 12.25
C ILE A 55 12.46 -11.29 11.57
N PRO A 56 12.93 -10.41 10.65
CA PRO A 56 14.25 -10.60 10.01
C PRO A 56 15.41 -10.51 11.02
N ALA A 57 15.30 -9.60 11.98
CA ALA A 57 16.34 -9.46 13.00
C ALA A 57 16.36 -10.67 13.94
N CYS A 58 15.19 -11.18 14.33
CA CYS A 58 15.08 -12.40 15.13
C CYS A 58 15.66 -13.62 14.41
N ASP A 59 15.34 -13.80 13.10
CA ASP A 59 15.91 -14.90 12.30
C ASP A 59 17.44 -14.80 12.24
N ALA A 60 17.97 -13.60 11.96
CA ALA A 60 19.41 -13.39 11.89
C ALA A 60 20.13 -13.67 13.21
N VAL A 61 19.51 -13.34 14.35
CA VAL A 61 20.06 -13.62 15.68
C VAL A 61 20.01 -15.11 16.01
N CYS A 62 18.87 -15.78 15.72
CA CYS A 62 18.72 -17.21 15.94
C CYS A 62 19.76 -18.03 15.16
N ARG A 63 20.04 -17.66 13.91
CA ARG A 63 21.08 -18.32 13.09
C ARG A 63 22.50 -18.17 13.64
N LYS A 64 22.72 -17.22 14.54
CA LYS A 64 24.01 -16.97 15.22
C LYS A 64 23.99 -17.45 16.68
N GLU A 65 23.04 -18.30 17.05
CA GLU A 65 22.86 -18.83 18.42
C GLU A 65 22.68 -17.72 19.48
N GLY A 66 22.20 -16.56 19.07
CA GLY A 66 21.95 -15.41 19.93
C GLY A 66 20.60 -15.47 20.64
N THR A 67 20.28 -14.41 21.38
CA THR A 67 19.04 -14.29 22.15
C THR A 67 18.17 -13.15 21.65
N LYS A 68 16.89 -13.13 22.05
CA LYS A 68 15.92 -12.07 21.72
C LYS A 68 16.18 -10.72 22.41
N ALA A 69 17.28 -10.54 23.12
CA ALA A 69 17.57 -9.31 23.85
C ALA A 69 17.53 -8.09 22.93
N GLY A 70 16.73 -7.07 23.29
CA GLY A 70 16.54 -5.85 22.50
C GLY A 70 15.59 -5.98 21.31
N LEU A 71 15.04 -7.15 21.02
CA LEU A 71 14.13 -7.39 19.89
C LEU A 71 12.65 -7.51 20.32
N VAL A 72 12.25 -6.67 21.27
CA VAL A 72 10.83 -6.61 21.69
C VAL A 72 10.01 -5.95 20.59
N GLY A 73 9.03 -6.68 20.07
CA GLY A 73 8.13 -6.18 19.02
C GLY A 73 6.84 -5.59 19.56
N GLY A 74 6.08 -4.99 18.64
CA GLY A 74 4.72 -4.50 18.88
C GLY A 74 3.65 -5.42 18.27
N GLU A 75 2.40 -4.97 18.32
CA GLU A 75 1.23 -5.68 17.76
C GLU A 75 0.36 -4.74 16.93
N LEU A 76 -0.53 -5.31 16.10
CA LEU A 76 -1.48 -4.56 15.28
C LEU A 76 -2.70 -4.09 16.09
N PHE A 77 -3.12 -4.88 17.08
CA PHE A 77 -4.30 -4.59 17.88
C PHE A 77 -4.25 -3.18 18.47
N GLY A 78 -5.36 -2.46 18.35
CA GLY A 78 -5.52 -1.08 18.86
C GLY A 78 -4.77 0.00 18.09
N LYS A 79 -3.95 -0.34 17.08
CA LYS A 79 -3.27 0.66 16.24
C LYS A 79 -4.22 1.29 15.23
N THR A 80 -3.88 2.50 14.80
CA THR A 80 -4.56 3.16 13.67
C THR A 80 -3.88 2.73 12.36
N PHE A 81 -4.65 2.10 11.48
CA PHE A 81 -4.21 1.64 10.16
C PHE A 81 -4.78 2.55 9.08
N GLY A 82 -3.92 3.32 8.42
CA GLY A 82 -4.25 4.22 7.34
C GLY A 82 -4.16 3.52 5.98
N VAL A 83 -5.23 3.58 5.21
CA VAL A 83 -5.30 3.01 3.85
C VAL A 83 -5.40 4.13 2.83
N VAL A 84 -4.37 4.28 2.00
CA VAL A 84 -4.34 5.27 0.91
C VAL A 84 -4.73 4.58 -0.40
N GLY A 85 -5.97 4.83 -0.83
CA GLY A 85 -6.61 4.19 -1.98
C GLY A 85 -7.48 2.99 -1.60
N THR A 86 -8.80 3.14 -1.74
CA THR A 86 -9.79 2.09 -1.41
C THR A 86 -10.31 1.35 -2.66
N GLY A 87 -9.40 1.04 -3.60
CA GLY A 87 -9.67 0.11 -4.71
C GLY A 87 -9.92 -1.32 -4.20
N ALA A 88 -9.88 -2.32 -5.09
CA ALA A 88 -10.09 -3.72 -4.71
C ALA A 88 -9.13 -4.18 -3.59
N ILE A 89 -7.83 -3.91 -3.74
CA ILE A 89 -6.80 -4.29 -2.77
C ILE A 89 -6.96 -3.50 -1.48
N GLY A 90 -7.01 -2.15 -1.53
CA GLY A 90 -7.10 -1.33 -0.33
C GLY A 90 -8.37 -1.58 0.49
N SER A 91 -9.51 -1.86 -0.17
CA SER A 91 -10.73 -2.29 0.54
C SER A 91 -10.56 -3.62 1.27
N LYS A 92 -9.82 -4.56 0.67
CA LYS A 92 -9.52 -5.85 1.30
C LYS A 92 -8.59 -5.66 2.51
N VAL A 93 -7.53 -4.85 2.34
CA VAL A 93 -6.60 -4.50 3.42
C VAL A 93 -7.33 -3.85 4.59
N ALA A 94 -8.21 -2.88 4.33
CA ALA A 94 -8.99 -2.22 5.36
C ALA A 94 -9.83 -3.22 6.20
N LYS A 95 -10.51 -4.17 5.55
CA LYS A 95 -11.29 -5.22 6.22
C LYS A 95 -10.41 -6.16 7.06
N ILE A 96 -9.24 -6.52 6.56
CA ILE A 96 -8.30 -7.37 7.31
C ILE A 96 -7.75 -6.60 8.52
N ALA A 97 -7.41 -5.30 8.37
CA ALA A 97 -6.96 -4.47 9.49
C ALA A 97 -7.99 -4.40 10.62
N GLN A 98 -9.28 -4.26 10.27
CA GLN A 98 -10.36 -4.32 11.26
C GLN A 98 -10.41 -5.67 11.97
N ALA A 99 -10.23 -6.78 11.24
CA ALA A 99 -10.20 -8.13 11.84
C ALA A 99 -9.02 -8.33 12.81
N PHE A 100 -7.91 -7.60 12.60
CA PHE A 100 -6.80 -7.51 13.58
C PHE A 100 -7.08 -6.56 14.76
N GLY A 101 -8.26 -5.94 14.83
CA GLY A 101 -8.61 -5.00 15.89
C GLY A 101 -7.99 -3.62 15.72
N CYS A 102 -7.57 -3.23 14.51
CA CYS A 102 -7.12 -1.88 14.22
C CYS A 102 -8.30 -0.90 14.10
N LYS A 103 -8.09 0.36 14.50
CA LYS A 103 -8.88 1.48 14.01
C LYS A 103 -8.46 1.74 12.56
N VAL A 104 -9.41 1.74 11.61
CA VAL A 104 -9.08 1.94 10.20
C VAL A 104 -9.55 3.31 9.73
N VAL A 105 -8.62 4.08 9.16
CA VAL A 105 -8.89 5.35 8.46
C VAL A 105 -8.47 5.22 7.01
N ALA A 106 -9.13 5.92 6.11
CA ALA A 106 -8.87 5.80 4.68
C ALA A 106 -8.86 7.15 3.97
N TYR A 107 -8.00 7.27 2.96
CA TYR A 107 -8.04 8.32 1.96
C TYR A 107 -8.29 7.71 0.58
N SER A 108 -9.26 8.22 -0.15
CA SER A 108 -9.50 7.86 -1.54
C SER A 108 -10.27 8.97 -2.24
N ARG A 109 -10.08 9.11 -3.57
CA ARG A 109 -10.85 10.06 -4.39
C ARG A 109 -12.35 9.77 -4.39
N THR A 110 -12.69 8.49 -4.26
CA THR A 110 -14.08 8.04 -4.21
C THR A 110 -14.32 7.39 -2.85
N VAL A 111 -15.27 7.93 -2.12
CA VAL A 111 -15.75 7.35 -0.86
C VAL A 111 -16.69 6.20 -1.19
N LYS A 112 -16.53 5.08 -0.52
CA LYS A 112 -17.38 3.89 -0.65
C LYS A 112 -18.33 3.79 0.54
N PRO A 113 -19.66 3.98 0.34
CA PRO A 113 -20.63 3.95 1.43
C PRO A 113 -20.60 2.65 2.22
N GLU A 114 -20.36 1.51 1.56
CA GLU A 114 -20.25 0.21 2.21
C GLU A 114 -19.08 0.10 3.17
N MET A 115 -18.00 0.83 2.92
CA MET A 115 -16.84 0.88 3.82
C MET A 115 -17.09 1.81 5.01
N GLN A 116 -17.74 2.95 4.78
CA GLN A 116 -18.16 3.83 5.87
C GLN A 116 -19.15 3.11 6.80
N GLY A 117 -20.15 2.41 6.24
CA GLY A 117 -21.10 1.60 6.99
C GLY A 117 -20.42 0.47 7.79
N ALA A 118 -19.25 0.01 7.36
CA ALA A 118 -18.42 -0.94 8.09
C ALA A 118 -17.48 -0.28 9.14
N GLY A 119 -17.62 1.01 9.42
CA GLY A 119 -16.87 1.73 10.44
C GLY A 119 -15.49 2.24 9.98
N ILE A 120 -15.24 2.33 8.67
CA ILE A 120 -14.01 2.91 8.13
C ILE A 120 -14.23 4.41 7.92
N GLU A 121 -13.43 5.22 8.60
CA GLU A 121 -13.51 6.67 8.54
C GLU A 121 -12.68 7.19 7.34
N TYR A 122 -13.32 7.98 6.45
CA TYR A 122 -12.60 8.64 5.35
C TYR A 122 -12.15 10.03 5.78
N LEU A 123 -10.86 10.30 5.60
CA LEU A 123 -10.20 11.53 5.98
C LEU A 123 -9.42 12.11 4.78
N SER A 124 -8.90 13.33 4.90
CA SER A 124 -7.90 13.86 3.99
C SER A 124 -6.61 13.05 4.05
N LEU A 125 -5.77 13.13 3.01
CA LEU A 125 -4.47 12.44 3.00
C LEU A 125 -3.62 12.86 4.20
N GLU A 126 -3.56 14.17 4.47
CA GLU A 126 -2.79 14.72 5.60
C GLU A 126 -3.26 14.17 6.95
N GLU A 127 -4.57 14.10 7.17
CA GLU A 127 -5.13 13.56 8.41
C GLU A 127 -4.82 12.07 8.56
N VAL A 128 -4.97 11.27 7.47
CA VAL A 128 -4.59 9.86 7.49
C VAL A 128 -3.13 9.70 7.90
N LEU A 129 -2.21 10.49 7.34
CA LEU A 129 -0.79 10.42 7.66
C LEU A 129 -0.51 10.79 9.12
N LYS A 130 -1.15 11.84 9.64
CA LYS A 130 -0.96 12.31 11.03
C LYS A 130 -1.42 11.31 12.08
N VAL A 131 -2.54 10.63 11.84
CA VAL A 131 -3.16 9.78 12.87
C VAL A 131 -2.72 8.32 12.82
N SER A 132 -2.17 7.88 11.69
CA SER A 132 -1.85 6.46 11.47
C SER A 132 -0.55 6.03 12.12
N ASP A 133 -0.57 4.82 12.70
CA ASP A 133 0.62 4.11 13.13
C ASP A 133 1.21 3.27 11.98
N ILE A 134 0.36 2.86 11.05
CA ILE A 134 0.73 2.13 9.83
C ILE A 134 -0.01 2.78 8.67
N VAL A 135 0.71 3.12 7.61
CA VAL A 135 0.15 3.66 6.36
C VAL A 135 0.44 2.68 5.23
N SER A 136 -0.60 2.25 4.52
CA SER A 136 -0.48 1.30 3.41
C SER A 136 -1.03 1.91 2.11
N LEU A 137 -0.18 1.92 1.08
CA LEU A 137 -0.45 2.57 -0.20
C LEU A 137 -1.02 1.57 -1.21
N HIS A 138 -2.19 1.88 -1.78
CA HIS A 138 -2.92 1.06 -2.75
C HIS A 138 -3.49 1.88 -3.90
N VAL A 139 -2.74 2.90 -4.33
CA VAL A 139 -3.10 3.75 -5.47
C VAL A 139 -2.36 3.29 -6.74
N PRO A 140 -2.96 3.44 -7.93
CA PRO A 140 -2.24 3.23 -9.18
C PRO A 140 -1.18 4.33 -9.39
N LEU A 141 -0.13 4.03 -10.16
CA LEU A 141 0.84 5.04 -10.58
C LEU A 141 0.28 5.82 -11.78
N ASN A 142 0.20 7.13 -11.63
CA ASN A 142 -0.12 8.10 -12.67
C ASN A 142 0.41 9.48 -12.27
N ASP A 143 0.22 10.50 -13.10
CA ASP A 143 0.74 11.86 -12.86
C ASP A 143 0.30 12.47 -11.51
N LYS A 144 -0.90 12.07 -11.01
CA LYS A 144 -1.44 12.56 -9.73
C LYS A 144 -0.95 11.80 -8.51
N THR A 145 -0.35 10.63 -8.70
CA THR A 145 0.08 9.75 -7.61
C THR A 145 1.59 9.50 -7.61
N LYS A 146 2.29 9.94 -8.65
CA LYS A 146 3.76 9.98 -8.65
C LYS A 146 4.25 10.98 -7.61
N GLY A 147 5.10 10.53 -6.68
CA GLY A 147 5.59 11.35 -5.57
C GLY A 147 4.49 11.76 -4.58
N LEU A 148 3.36 11.04 -4.52
CA LEU A 148 2.24 11.34 -3.62
C LEU A 148 2.68 11.41 -2.15
N ILE A 149 3.66 10.62 -1.77
CA ILE A 149 4.31 10.64 -0.46
C ILE A 149 5.71 11.20 -0.64
N GLY A 150 5.84 12.50 -0.49
CA GLY A 150 7.09 13.24 -0.53
C GLY A 150 7.53 13.71 0.85
N GLU A 151 8.47 14.66 0.88
CA GLU A 151 9.06 15.18 2.12
C GLU A 151 8.01 15.75 3.08
N LYS A 152 7.04 16.52 2.55
CA LYS A 152 5.96 17.11 3.35
C LYS A 152 5.07 16.05 3.97
N GLU A 153 4.68 15.05 3.20
CA GLU A 153 3.82 13.95 3.62
C GLU A 153 4.52 13.07 4.66
N ILE A 154 5.81 12.77 4.46
CA ILE A 154 6.62 12.01 5.43
C ILE A 154 6.75 12.77 6.75
N ALA A 155 6.96 14.09 6.69
CA ALA A 155 7.06 14.94 7.89
C ALA A 155 5.76 15.01 8.71
N LEU A 156 4.60 14.69 8.12
CA LEU A 156 3.32 14.58 8.83
C LEU A 156 3.14 13.27 9.58
N MET A 157 3.88 12.24 9.22
CA MET A 157 3.74 10.91 9.81
C MET A 157 4.24 10.89 11.26
N LYS A 158 3.71 9.97 12.06
CA LYS A 158 4.23 9.73 13.41
C LYS A 158 5.69 9.25 13.33
N LYS A 159 6.52 9.62 14.30
CA LYS A 159 7.94 9.27 14.36
C LYS A 159 8.23 7.75 14.20
N ASN A 160 7.33 6.92 14.70
CA ASN A 160 7.46 5.46 14.65
C ASN A 160 6.44 4.83 13.69
N ALA A 161 5.89 5.61 12.75
CA ALA A 161 4.95 5.08 11.77
C ALA A 161 5.63 4.10 10.81
N ILE A 162 4.88 3.12 10.37
CA ILE A 162 5.31 2.17 9.34
C ILE A 162 4.65 2.59 8.02
N LEU A 163 5.46 2.78 6.97
CA LEU A 163 4.98 3.03 5.61
C LEU A 163 5.13 1.75 4.78
N LEU A 164 4.01 1.27 4.24
CA LEU A 164 3.94 0.09 3.37
C LEU A 164 3.59 0.53 1.95
N ASN A 165 4.45 0.21 1.00
CA ASN A 165 4.21 0.44 -0.41
C ASN A 165 4.24 -0.86 -1.21
N THR A 166 3.09 -1.48 -1.37
CA THR A 166 2.87 -2.64 -2.25
C THR A 166 2.23 -2.24 -3.59
N ALA A 167 2.14 -0.94 -3.86
CA ALA A 167 1.58 -0.41 -5.10
C ALA A 167 2.67 -0.27 -6.18
N ARG A 168 3.32 0.89 -6.24
CA ARG A 168 4.42 1.19 -7.18
C ARG A 168 5.49 2.03 -6.49
N GLY A 169 6.76 1.74 -6.72
CA GLY A 169 7.89 2.49 -6.14
C GLY A 169 7.72 4.00 -6.24
N PRO A 170 7.50 4.57 -7.46
CA PRO A 170 7.42 6.01 -7.64
C PRO A 170 6.22 6.73 -7.00
N VAL A 171 5.32 6.04 -6.29
CA VAL A 171 4.29 6.68 -5.46
C VAL A 171 4.93 7.36 -4.24
N VAL A 172 6.07 6.86 -3.79
CA VAL A 172 6.89 7.46 -2.73
C VAL A 172 8.10 8.12 -3.37
N ASP A 173 8.42 9.32 -2.95
CA ASP A 173 9.67 9.98 -3.32
C ASP A 173 10.82 9.30 -2.57
N SER A 174 11.66 8.59 -3.31
CA SER A 174 12.76 7.82 -2.74
C SER A 174 13.85 8.69 -2.11
N GLU A 175 14.08 9.91 -2.66
CA GLU A 175 15.07 10.83 -2.10
C GLU A 175 14.57 11.44 -0.78
N ALA A 176 13.29 11.81 -0.72
CA ALA A 176 12.66 12.28 0.48
C ALA A 176 12.65 11.19 1.58
N LEU A 177 12.32 9.95 1.20
CA LEU A 177 12.33 8.82 2.14
C LEU A 177 13.74 8.52 2.69
N ALA A 178 14.77 8.66 1.86
CA ALA A 178 16.15 8.41 2.28
C ALA A 178 16.71 9.46 3.25
N LYS A 179 16.09 10.65 3.29
CA LYS A 179 16.48 11.75 4.19
C LYS A 179 15.72 11.74 5.53
N ALA A 180 14.61 11.02 5.59
CA ALA A 180 13.75 10.94 6.77
C ALA A 180 14.24 9.90 7.77
#